data_28a8cb7049f91438d9411044ccc54dee
#
_entry.id   28a8cb7049f91438d9411044ccc54dee
#
_cell.length_a   1.000
_cell.length_b   1.000
_cell.length_c   1.000
_cell.angle_alpha   90.00
_cell.angle_beta   90.00
_cell.angle_gamma   90.00
#
_symmetry.space_group_name_H-M   'P 1'
#
loop_
_entity.id
_entity.type
_entity.pdbx_description
1 polymer ?
#
loop_
_entity_poly.entity_id
_entity_poly.type
_entity_poly.pdbx_seq_one_letter_code
_entity_poly.pdbx_strand_id
1 'polypeptide(L)'
;HLYLVNTVQAYDWLEIETALNIHKRKAYDPEGMQYWGKPTSYRSFAPSLSLKLMPWKEGPVLTLDYERAIKGIFNSDIGYERIEMDASYKYIPHPMRKINIRAGSGFYTHKKNDYFVDFTNFRDENLPGGWDDDWTGNFQLLESDWYNSSKYYARLNISYESPLMCVTWFPLLGRYIEKERIYISALSIQHTRPYFEL
;
A
#
# COMPACT_ATOMS: atom_id res chain seq x y z
N HIS A 1 -4.80 15.79 14.21
CA HIS A 1 -4.67 14.34 14.01
C HIS A 1 -4.31 13.67 15.32
N LEU A 2 -5.10 12.70 15.75
CA LEU A 2 -4.84 11.83 16.89
C LEU A 2 -4.89 10.39 16.39
N TYR A 3 -3.81 9.66 16.63
CA TYR A 3 -3.68 8.26 16.29
C TYR A 3 -3.21 7.49 17.52
N LEU A 4 -4.05 6.57 18.00
CA LEU A 4 -3.76 5.71 19.13
C LEU A 4 -3.68 4.28 18.62
N VAL A 5 -2.61 3.59 18.94
CA VAL A 5 -2.35 2.21 18.50
C VAL A 5 -2.01 1.36 19.70
N ASN A 6 -2.56 0.16 19.71
CA ASN A 6 -2.19 -0.90 20.64
C ASN A 6 -1.91 -2.16 19.83
N THR A 7 -0.70 -2.69 19.95
CA THR A 7 -0.24 -3.89 19.26
C THR A 7 0.00 -5.00 20.28
N VAL A 8 -0.56 -6.16 20.03
CA VAL A 8 -0.45 -7.35 20.86
C VAL A 8 0.04 -8.51 20.03
N GLN A 9 1.17 -9.09 20.43
CA GLN A 9 1.63 -10.37 19.91
C GLN A 9 0.86 -11.48 20.62
N ALA A 10 -0.21 -11.97 20.00
CA ALA A 10 -1.06 -13.00 20.59
C ALA A 10 -0.39 -14.39 20.55
N TYR A 11 0.30 -14.70 19.46
CA TYR A 11 1.10 -15.90 19.24
C TYR A 11 2.31 -15.54 18.39
N ASP A 12 3.32 -16.40 18.31
CA ASP A 12 4.51 -16.20 17.48
C ASP A 12 4.17 -15.96 15.99
N TRP A 13 3.04 -16.48 15.56
CA TRP A 13 2.54 -16.39 14.19
C TRP A 13 1.41 -15.37 14.01
N LEU A 14 0.91 -14.74 15.09
CA LEU A 14 -0.23 -13.81 15.04
C LEU A 14 0.04 -12.56 15.85
N GLU A 15 0.07 -11.43 15.16
CA GLU A 15 0.07 -10.08 15.72
C GLU A 15 -1.30 -9.42 15.46
N ILE A 16 -1.85 -8.81 16.49
CA ILE A 16 -3.12 -8.08 16.44
C ILE A 16 -2.85 -6.63 16.78
N GLU A 17 -3.22 -5.75 15.89
CA GLU A 17 -3.16 -4.31 16.11
C GLU A 17 -4.57 -3.73 16.12
N THR A 18 -4.87 -2.95 17.14
CA THR A 18 -6.08 -2.15 17.21
C THR A 18 -5.71 -0.68 17.22
N ALA A 19 -6.33 0.11 16.38
CA ALA A 19 -6.04 1.53 16.31
C ALA A 19 -7.30 2.39 16.33
N LEU A 20 -7.13 3.62 16.77
CA LEU A 20 -8.15 4.65 16.75
C LEU A 20 -7.59 5.88 16.04
N ASN A 21 -8.21 6.20 14.93
CA ASN A 21 -7.81 7.32 14.10
C ASN A 21 -8.86 8.43 14.15
N ILE A 22 -8.46 9.60 14.64
CA ILE A 22 -9.29 10.81 14.67
C ILE A 22 -8.55 11.89 13.91
N HIS A 23 -9.10 12.33 12.77
CA HIS A 23 -8.46 13.36 12.00
C HIS A 23 -9.44 14.36 11.39
N LYS A 24 -8.93 15.52 11.08
CA LYS A 24 -9.61 16.55 10.30
C LYS A 24 -8.78 16.82 9.06
N ARG A 25 -9.38 16.67 7.90
CA ARG A 25 -8.77 17.05 6.62
C ARG A 25 -9.45 18.31 6.06
N LYS A 26 -8.70 19.12 5.34
CA LYS A 26 -9.18 20.26 4.59
C LYS A 26 -8.75 20.11 3.15
N ALA A 27 -9.60 20.52 2.22
CA ALA A 27 -9.25 20.56 0.82
C ALA A 27 -8.11 21.56 0.58
N TYR A 28 -7.20 21.21 -0.31
CA TYR A 28 -6.14 22.10 -0.77
C TYR A 28 -6.72 23.26 -1.60
N ASP A 29 -7.69 22.93 -2.47
CA ASP A 29 -8.47 23.89 -3.24
C ASP A 29 -9.93 23.91 -2.75
N PRO A 30 -10.27 24.81 -1.79
CA PRO A 30 -11.63 24.92 -1.27
C PRO A 30 -12.64 25.43 -2.29
N GLU A 31 -12.22 26.31 -3.20
CA GLU A 31 -13.09 26.94 -4.20
C GLU A 31 -13.53 25.93 -5.25
N GLY A 32 -12.58 25.11 -5.75
CA GLY A 32 -12.88 24.02 -6.66
C GLY A 32 -13.81 22.98 -6.04
N MET A 33 -13.63 22.64 -4.76
CA MET A 33 -14.52 21.73 -4.06
C MET A 33 -15.94 22.29 -3.92
N GLN A 34 -16.08 23.56 -3.59
CA GLN A 34 -17.39 24.24 -3.53
C GLN A 34 -18.08 24.27 -4.88
N TYR A 35 -17.33 24.54 -5.95
CA TYR A 35 -17.87 24.52 -7.32
C TYR A 35 -18.50 23.15 -7.67
N TRP A 36 -17.90 22.05 -7.20
CA TRP A 36 -18.43 20.71 -7.38
C TRP A 36 -19.46 20.28 -6.31
N GLY A 37 -19.89 21.20 -5.45
CA GLY A 37 -20.85 20.93 -4.39
C GLY A 37 -20.32 19.97 -3.31
N LYS A 38 -19.01 19.89 -3.14
CA LYS A 38 -18.35 19.01 -2.17
C LYS A 38 -17.88 19.79 -0.94
N PRO A 39 -17.86 19.17 0.25
CA PRO A 39 -17.41 19.84 1.46
C PRO A 39 -15.91 20.14 1.39
N THR A 40 -15.53 21.33 1.86
CA THR A 40 -14.15 21.79 1.90
C THR A 40 -13.33 21.23 3.05
N SER A 41 -13.98 20.64 4.03
CA SER A 41 -13.33 19.95 5.16
C SER A 41 -14.23 18.88 5.72
N TYR A 42 -13.62 17.88 6.35
CA TYR A 42 -14.35 16.87 7.09
C TYR A 42 -13.56 16.37 8.29
N ARG A 43 -14.28 15.77 9.23
CA ARG A 43 -13.73 15.06 10.37
C ARG A 43 -14.04 13.57 10.23
N SER A 44 -13.08 12.73 10.63
CA SER A 44 -13.25 11.29 10.67
C SER A 44 -12.92 10.76 12.06
N PHE A 45 -13.74 9.83 12.51
CA PHE A 45 -13.49 8.95 13.63
C PHE A 45 -13.54 7.52 13.10
N ALA A 46 -12.38 6.86 13.04
CA ALA A 46 -12.24 5.56 12.39
C ALA A 46 -11.43 4.60 13.27
N PRO A 47 -12.11 3.73 14.05
CA PRO A 47 -11.47 2.56 14.63
C PRO A 47 -11.02 1.59 13.55
N SER A 48 -9.86 0.96 13.75
CA SER A 48 -9.32 -0.07 12.85
C SER A 48 -8.78 -1.27 13.61
N LEU A 49 -8.80 -2.40 12.93
CA LEU A 49 -8.24 -3.67 13.35
C LEU A 49 -7.34 -4.21 12.25
N SER A 50 -6.10 -4.52 12.58
CA SER A 50 -5.16 -5.19 11.70
C SER A 50 -4.76 -6.54 12.29
N LEU A 51 -4.80 -7.56 11.45
CA LEU A 51 -4.33 -8.90 11.77
C LEU A 51 -3.16 -9.22 10.87
N LYS A 52 -2.00 -9.50 11.47
CA LYS A 52 -0.81 -9.89 10.74
C LYS A 52 -0.44 -11.34 11.09
N LEU A 53 -0.46 -12.17 10.08
CA LEU A 53 -0.21 -13.59 10.16
C LEU A 53 1.17 -13.91 9.57
N MET A 54 1.99 -14.61 10.34
CA MET A 54 3.32 -15.11 9.96
C MET A 54 3.37 -16.63 10.23
N PRO A 55 2.84 -17.46 9.32
CA PRO A 55 2.60 -18.90 9.59
C PRO A 55 3.84 -19.67 10.03
N TRP A 56 5.02 -19.25 9.59
CA TRP A 56 6.31 -19.78 10.02
C TRP A 56 7.42 -18.74 9.85
N LYS A 57 8.53 -18.96 10.53
CA LYS A 57 9.72 -18.10 10.44
C LYS A 57 10.21 -18.02 8.98
N GLU A 58 10.42 -16.80 8.48
CA GLU A 58 10.78 -16.51 7.08
C GLU A 58 9.71 -16.93 6.05
N GLY A 59 8.48 -17.16 6.49
CA GLY A 59 7.35 -17.47 5.64
C GLY A 59 6.66 -16.22 5.07
N PRO A 60 5.52 -16.41 4.37
CA PRO A 60 4.73 -15.30 3.92
C PRO A 60 4.16 -14.51 5.10
N VAL A 61 4.07 -13.20 4.92
CA VAL A 61 3.37 -12.30 5.83
C VAL A 61 2.05 -11.94 5.19
N LEU A 62 0.95 -12.26 5.86
CA LEU A 62 -0.40 -11.94 5.43
C LEU A 62 -0.95 -10.88 6.38
N THR A 63 -1.45 -9.78 5.86
CA THR A 63 -2.08 -8.72 6.64
C THR A 63 -3.53 -8.55 6.20
N LEU A 64 -4.42 -8.44 7.16
CA LEU A 64 -5.83 -8.15 6.96
C LEU A 64 -6.18 -6.91 7.80
N ASP A 65 -6.51 -5.82 7.12
CA ASP A 65 -6.86 -4.55 7.73
C ASP A 65 -8.35 -4.26 7.54
N TYR A 66 -9.03 -3.98 8.65
CA TYR A 66 -10.41 -3.54 8.67
C TYR A 66 -10.50 -2.17 9.33
N GLU A 67 -11.08 -1.21 8.64
CA GLU A 67 -11.31 0.13 9.15
C GLU A 67 -12.75 0.55 8.94
N ARG A 68 -13.38 1.11 9.99
CA ARG A 68 -14.74 1.59 9.93
C ARG A 68 -14.84 3.02 10.44
N ALA A 69 -15.14 3.96 9.57
CA ALA A 69 -15.49 5.32 9.98
C ALA A 69 -16.96 5.40 10.41
N ILE A 70 -17.19 5.95 11.60
CA ILE A 70 -18.52 6.02 12.20
C ILE A 70 -19.00 7.47 12.21
N LYS A 71 -20.04 7.75 11.41
CA LYS A 71 -20.63 9.07 11.34
C LYS A 71 -21.33 9.45 12.67
N GLY A 72 -21.13 10.70 13.10
CA GLY A 72 -21.80 11.27 14.30
C GLY A 72 -21.00 11.12 15.60
N ILE A 73 -20.05 10.20 15.70
CA ILE A 73 -19.18 10.06 16.87
C ILE A 73 -18.05 11.09 16.74
N PHE A 74 -17.75 11.83 17.82
CA PHE A 74 -16.74 12.91 17.85
C PHE A 74 -16.88 13.93 16.71
N ASN A 75 -18.11 14.21 16.29
CA ASN A 75 -18.44 15.07 15.15
C ASN A 75 -17.84 14.55 13.83
N SER A 76 -17.78 13.25 13.63
CA SER A 76 -17.41 12.63 12.37
C SER A 76 -18.48 12.90 11.31
N ASP A 77 -18.06 13.43 10.17
CA ASP A 77 -18.92 13.78 9.05
C ASP A 77 -19.09 12.62 8.06
N ILE A 78 -18.17 11.65 8.09
CA ILE A 78 -18.08 10.56 7.13
C ILE A 78 -18.37 9.19 7.73
N GLY A 79 -18.83 8.28 6.88
CA GLY A 79 -19.05 6.87 7.23
C GLY A 79 -18.64 5.97 6.08
N TYR A 80 -17.75 5.03 6.34
CA TYR A 80 -17.31 4.00 5.41
C TYR A 80 -16.86 2.74 6.16
N GLU A 81 -16.80 1.65 5.45
CA GLU A 81 -16.13 0.43 5.87
C GLU A 81 -15.14 0.02 4.77
N ARG A 82 -13.90 -0.23 5.15
CA ARG A 82 -12.81 -0.61 4.25
C ARG A 82 -12.15 -1.89 4.75
N ILE A 83 -11.91 -2.81 3.83
CA ILE A 83 -11.13 -4.02 4.06
C ILE A 83 -9.96 -3.99 3.08
N GLU A 84 -8.76 -4.21 3.59
CA GLU A 84 -7.55 -4.38 2.79
C GLU A 84 -6.87 -5.69 3.19
N MET A 85 -6.40 -6.42 2.19
CA MET A 85 -5.62 -7.65 2.35
C MET A 85 -4.30 -7.49 1.62
N ASP A 86 -3.22 -7.83 2.26
CA ASP A 86 -1.88 -7.80 1.68
C ASP A 86 -1.13 -9.09 2.03
N ALA A 87 -0.43 -9.64 1.06
CA ALA A 87 0.39 -10.81 1.21
C ALA A 87 1.78 -10.51 0.67
N SER A 88 2.81 -10.70 1.47
CA SER A 88 4.19 -10.53 1.05
C SER A 88 4.99 -11.78 1.34
N TYR A 89 5.85 -12.16 0.41
CA TYR A 89 6.74 -13.31 0.55
C TYR A 89 8.10 -13.01 -0.04
N LYS A 90 9.13 -13.27 0.75
CA LYS A 90 10.53 -13.16 0.34
C LYS A 90 11.13 -14.54 0.24
N TYR A 91 11.47 -14.95 -0.96
CA TYR A 91 12.10 -16.23 -1.24
C TYR A 91 13.57 -16.04 -1.61
N ILE A 92 14.47 -16.72 -0.91
CA ILE A 92 15.92 -16.66 -1.11
C ILE A 92 16.42 -18.06 -1.51
N PRO A 93 16.36 -18.41 -2.82
CA PRO A 93 16.81 -19.72 -3.30
C PRO A 93 18.32 -19.91 -3.17
N HIS A 94 19.08 -18.81 -3.12
CA HIS A 94 20.52 -18.79 -2.99
C HIS A 94 20.94 -17.49 -2.30
N PRO A 95 22.05 -17.44 -1.54
CA PRO A 95 22.49 -16.23 -0.81
C PRO A 95 22.58 -14.96 -1.64
N MET A 96 22.80 -15.07 -2.96
CA MET A 96 22.92 -13.94 -3.87
C MET A 96 21.67 -13.74 -4.77
N ARG A 97 20.63 -14.53 -4.61
CA ARG A 97 19.38 -14.42 -5.40
C ARG A 97 18.20 -14.24 -4.50
N LYS A 98 17.34 -13.29 -4.82
CA LYS A 98 16.19 -12.92 -4.01
C LYS A 98 14.99 -12.69 -4.90
N ILE A 99 13.88 -13.27 -4.52
CA ILE A 99 12.58 -13.03 -5.16
C ILE A 99 11.67 -12.46 -4.08
N ASN A 100 11.10 -11.28 -4.31
CA ASN A 100 10.05 -10.76 -3.46
C ASN A 100 8.76 -10.73 -4.25
N ILE A 101 7.69 -11.16 -3.61
CA ILE A 101 6.34 -11.14 -4.18
C ILE A 101 5.45 -10.41 -3.19
N ARG A 102 4.69 -9.45 -3.66
CA ARG A 102 3.66 -8.77 -2.88
C ARG A 102 2.38 -8.75 -3.69
N ALA A 103 1.30 -9.26 -3.12
CA ALA A 103 -0.03 -9.21 -3.70
C ALA A 103 -0.97 -8.57 -2.68
N GLY A 104 -1.84 -7.69 -3.14
CA GLY A 104 -2.78 -7.01 -2.26
C GLY A 104 -4.07 -6.68 -2.96
N SER A 105 -5.14 -6.57 -2.19
CA SER A 105 -6.41 -6.06 -2.64
C SER A 105 -7.13 -5.32 -1.53
N GLY A 106 -7.95 -4.35 -1.90
CA GLY A 106 -8.79 -3.63 -0.97
C GLY A 106 -10.13 -3.29 -1.60
N PHE A 107 -11.13 -3.18 -0.75
CA PHE A 107 -12.47 -2.82 -1.18
C PHE A 107 -13.25 -2.13 -0.07
N TYR A 108 -14.21 -1.31 -0.47
CA TYR A 108 -15.18 -0.72 0.42
C TYR A 108 -16.45 -1.57 0.44
N THR A 109 -16.86 -2.06 1.61
CA THR A 109 -18.15 -2.71 1.79
C THR A 109 -19.26 -1.68 1.91
N HIS A 110 -18.93 -0.51 2.44
CA HIS A 110 -19.83 0.61 2.61
C HIS A 110 -19.10 1.91 2.44
N LYS A 111 -19.50 2.75 1.47
CA LYS A 111 -18.89 4.04 1.17
C LYS A 111 -20.01 5.04 0.88
N LYS A 112 -20.27 5.94 1.82
CA LYS A 112 -21.29 6.98 1.67
C LYS A 112 -20.74 8.25 1.02
N ASN A 113 -19.44 8.49 1.12
CA ASN A 113 -18.77 9.70 0.64
C ASN A 113 -17.58 9.31 -0.21
N ASP A 114 -17.54 9.78 -1.46
CA ASP A 114 -16.59 9.30 -2.47
C ASP A 114 -15.30 10.14 -2.61
N TYR A 115 -15.13 11.20 -1.85
CA TYR A 115 -14.15 12.22 -2.19
C TYR A 115 -13.03 12.46 -1.17
N PHE A 116 -12.97 11.73 -0.06
CA PHE A 116 -11.90 11.92 0.93
C PHE A 116 -11.40 10.61 1.56
N VAL A 117 -11.86 9.49 1.06
CA VAL A 117 -11.49 8.19 1.62
C VAL A 117 -10.66 7.44 0.60
N ASP A 118 -9.40 7.26 0.91
CA ASP A 118 -8.40 6.65 0.05
C ASP A 118 -7.99 5.29 0.59
N PHE A 119 -7.56 4.40 -0.30
CA PHE A 119 -6.80 3.22 0.07
C PHE A 119 -5.38 3.60 0.50
N THR A 120 -4.64 2.65 1.03
CA THR A 120 -3.21 2.80 1.28
C THR A 120 -2.48 3.25 0.01
N ASN A 121 -1.53 4.14 0.16
CA ASN A 121 -0.77 4.67 -0.97
C ASN A 121 0.00 3.56 -1.69
N PHE A 122 -0.07 3.53 -3.01
CA PHE A 122 0.62 2.54 -3.85
C PHE A 122 1.99 3.01 -4.32
N ARG A 123 2.21 4.32 -4.35
CA ARG A 123 3.46 4.92 -4.78
C ARG A 123 4.43 5.02 -3.60
N ASP A 124 5.71 4.75 -3.86
CA ASP A 124 6.75 5.13 -2.93
C ASP A 124 6.99 6.64 -3.01
N GLU A 125 6.90 7.32 -1.88
CA GLU A 125 7.16 8.76 -1.79
C GLU A 125 8.67 9.06 -1.76
N ASN A 126 9.49 8.07 -1.46
CA ASN A 126 10.92 8.21 -1.41
C ASN A 126 11.53 7.87 -2.77
N LEU A 127 12.04 8.89 -3.46
CA LEU A 127 12.88 8.65 -4.62
C LEU A 127 14.18 8.00 -4.15
N PRO A 128 14.64 6.93 -4.84
CA PRO A 128 15.87 6.27 -4.47
C PRO A 128 17.06 7.24 -4.57
N GLY A 129 17.83 7.33 -3.49
CA GLY A 129 19.03 8.16 -3.39
C GLY A 129 20.32 7.41 -3.70
N GLY A 130 20.28 6.09 -3.89
CA GLY A 130 21.46 5.26 -4.05
C GLY A 130 21.22 3.89 -4.67
N TRP A 131 22.29 3.14 -4.81
CA TRP A 131 22.29 1.82 -5.43
C TRP A 131 21.64 0.70 -4.58
N ASP A 132 21.44 0.96 -3.29
CA ASP A 132 20.88 -0.01 -2.35
C ASP A 132 19.37 0.14 -2.12
N ASP A 133 18.74 1.11 -2.78
CA ASP A 133 17.31 1.34 -2.62
C ASP A 133 16.48 0.18 -3.17
N ASP A 134 15.60 -0.32 -2.33
CA ASP A 134 14.73 -1.46 -2.64
C ASP A 134 13.30 -0.96 -2.91
N TRP A 135 12.86 -1.03 -4.15
CA TRP A 135 11.52 -0.64 -4.57
C TRP A 135 10.50 -1.78 -4.53
N THR A 136 10.83 -2.79 -3.78
CA THR A 136 9.98 -3.98 -3.67
C THR A 136 8.60 -3.65 -3.11
N GLY A 137 7.58 -4.00 -3.87
CA GLY A 137 6.19 -3.90 -3.44
C GLY A 137 5.54 -2.53 -3.61
N ASN A 138 6.20 -1.57 -4.29
CA ASN A 138 5.69 -0.24 -4.56
C ASN A 138 5.72 0.07 -6.07
N PHE A 139 4.99 1.10 -6.47
CA PHE A 139 4.99 1.64 -7.82
C PHE A 139 5.82 2.92 -7.85
N GLN A 140 6.66 3.07 -8.88
CA GLN A 140 7.57 4.21 -9.01
C GLN A 140 7.04 5.27 -9.96
N LEU A 141 6.41 4.84 -11.05
CA LEU A 141 5.96 5.71 -12.13
C LEU A 141 4.46 6.05 -12.05
N LEU A 142 3.76 5.51 -11.05
CA LEU A 142 2.33 5.72 -10.87
C LEU A 142 2.04 7.18 -10.48
N GLU A 143 1.09 7.81 -11.15
CA GLU A 143 0.60 9.14 -10.77
C GLU A 143 -0.15 9.10 -9.44
N SER A 144 -0.01 10.15 -8.62
CA SER A 144 -0.47 10.16 -7.23
C SER A 144 -1.98 10.20 -7.05
N ASP A 145 -2.74 10.54 -8.08
CA ASP A 145 -4.20 10.68 -8.04
C ASP A 145 -4.97 9.45 -8.57
N TRP A 146 -4.25 8.42 -8.98
CA TRP A 146 -4.80 7.25 -9.66
C TRP A 146 -5.82 6.44 -8.83
N TYR A 147 -5.82 6.53 -7.51
CA TYR A 147 -6.60 5.67 -6.60
C TYR A 147 -7.76 6.37 -5.89
N ASN A 148 -7.92 7.69 -6.02
CA ASN A 148 -8.80 8.49 -5.15
C ASN A 148 -10.31 8.22 -5.29
N SER A 149 -10.77 7.59 -6.35
CA SER A 149 -12.21 7.35 -6.58
C SER A 149 -12.61 5.88 -6.62
N SER A 150 -11.68 4.96 -6.44
CA SER A 150 -11.93 3.53 -6.56
C SER A 150 -12.71 2.95 -5.39
N LYS A 151 -13.55 1.95 -5.67
CA LYS A 151 -14.24 1.13 -4.65
C LYS A 151 -13.46 -0.14 -4.34
N TYR A 152 -12.58 -0.58 -5.24
CA TYR A 152 -11.71 -1.72 -5.05
C TYR A 152 -10.42 -1.55 -5.85
N TYR A 153 -9.39 -2.24 -5.41
CA TYR A 153 -8.15 -2.41 -6.14
C TYR A 153 -7.61 -3.83 -6.00
N ALA A 154 -6.76 -4.22 -6.93
CA ALA A 154 -5.88 -5.38 -6.80
C ALA A 154 -4.49 -5.00 -7.31
N ARG A 155 -3.45 -5.40 -6.59
CA ARG A 155 -2.05 -5.16 -6.95
C ARG A 155 -1.23 -6.42 -6.88
N LEU A 156 -0.21 -6.48 -7.72
CA LEU A 156 0.82 -7.52 -7.72
C LEU A 156 2.16 -6.84 -8.01
N ASN A 157 3.14 -7.07 -7.15
CA ASN A 157 4.50 -6.62 -7.34
C ASN A 157 5.43 -7.82 -7.21
N ILE A 158 6.32 -8.02 -8.17
CA ILE A 158 7.32 -9.08 -8.18
C ILE A 158 8.67 -8.40 -8.42
N SER A 159 9.65 -8.70 -7.60
CA SER A 159 11.03 -8.29 -7.84
C SER A 159 11.97 -9.50 -7.83
N TYR A 160 12.90 -9.51 -8.73
CA TYR A 160 13.98 -10.49 -8.81
C TYR A 160 15.32 -9.77 -8.73
N GLU A 161 16.12 -10.17 -7.77
CA GLU A 161 17.51 -9.69 -7.59
C GLU A 161 18.48 -10.85 -7.83
N SER A 162 19.50 -10.62 -8.62
CA SER A 162 20.58 -11.57 -8.87
C SER A 162 21.87 -10.82 -9.20
N PRO A 163 23.05 -11.35 -8.82
CA PRO A 163 24.29 -10.86 -9.36
C PRO A 163 24.35 -11.19 -10.85
N LEU A 164 24.62 -10.21 -11.67
CA LEU A 164 24.95 -10.37 -13.08
C LEU A 164 23.96 -11.24 -13.89
N MET A 165 22.85 -10.67 -14.34
CA MET A 165 21.92 -11.32 -15.28
C MET A 165 22.21 -10.95 -16.73
N CYS A 166 22.01 -9.68 -17.07
CA CYS A 166 22.14 -9.16 -18.44
C CYS A 166 23.52 -8.60 -18.70
N VAL A 167 24.16 -8.06 -17.67
CA VAL A 167 25.47 -7.38 -17.78
C VAL A 167 26.62 -8.36 -18.06
N THR A 168 26.43 -9.65 -17.83
CA THR A 168 27.39 -10.69 -18.27
C THR A 168 27.62 -10.67 -19.79
N TRP A 169 26.68 -10.13 -20.57
CA TRP A 169 26.84 -9.94 -22.01
C TRP A 169 27.76 -8.78 -22.38
N PHE A 170 28.05 -7.89 -21.41
CA PHE A 170 28.89 -6.73 -21.55
C PHE A 170 30.10 -6.80 -20.60
N PRO A 171 31.23 -7.42 -21.01
CA PRO A 171 32.34 -7.73 -20.09
C PRO A 171 32.97 -6.50 -19.42
N LEU A 172 32.83 -5.32 -19.99
CA LEU A 172 33.35 -4.08 -19.40
C LEU A 172 32.44 -3.58 -18.24
N LEU A 173 31.14 -3.72 -18.37
CA LEU A 173 30.16 -3.29 -17.35
C LEU A 173 30.08 -4.27 -16.17
N GLY A 174 30.25 -5.55 -16.42
CA GLY A 174 30.19 -6.60 -15.38
C GLY A 174 31.25 -6.49 -14.29
N ARG A 175 32.26 -5.64 -14.46
CA ARG A 175 33.27 -5.37 -13.42
C ARG A 175 32.81 -4.38 -12.35
N TYR A 176 31.77 -3.60 -12.62
CA TYR A 176 31.31 -2.48 -11.79
C TYR A 176 29.92 -2.70 -11.19
N ILE A 177 29.18 -3.70 -11.64
CA ILE A 177 27.82 -3.97 -11.19
C ILE A 177 27.81 -5.21 -10.30
N GLU A 178 27.40 -5.04 -9.06
CA GLU A 178 27.32 -6.11 -8.07
C GLU A 178 25.99 -6.86 -8.15
N LYS A 179 24.89 -6.16 -8.46
CA LYS A 179 23.55 -6.70 -8.46
C LYS A 179 22.71 -6.08 -9.57
N GLU A 180 21.85 -6.89 -10.13
CA GLU A 180 20.80 -6.47 -11.05
C GLU A 180 19.45 -6.79 -10.45
N ARG A 181 18.50 -5.89 -10.63
CA ARG A 181 17.12 -6.03 -10.14
C ARG A 181 16.15 -5.84 -11.29
N ILE A 182 15.14 -6.68 -11.34
CA ILE A 182 14.00 -6.56 -12.25
C ILE A 182 12.76 -6.43 -11.41
N TYR A 183 11.94 -5.43 -11.69
CA TYR A 183 10.66 -5.19 -11.03
C TYR A 183 9.54 -5.35 -12.05
N ILE A 184 8.50 -6.07 -11.68
CA ILE A 184 7.27 -6.20 -12.46
C ILE A 184 6.13 -5.86 -11.51
N SER A 185 5.38 -4.83 -11.86
CA SER A 185 4.27 -4.36 -11.04
C SER A 185 3.01 -4.21 -11.87
N ALA A 186 1.89 -4.62 -11.30
CA ALA A 186 0.57 -4.52 -11.90
C ALA A 186 -0.44 -3.97 -10.89
N LEU A 187 -1.25 -3.02 -11.31
CA LEU A 187 -2.33 -2.43 -10.53
C LEU A 187 -3.61 -2.39 -11.35
N SER A 188 -4.69 -2.89 -10.77
CA SER A 188 -6.04 -2.78 -11.31
C SER A 188 -6.91 -2.04 -10.31
N ILE A 189 -7.54 -0.97 -10.75
CA ILE A 189 -8.54 -0.21 -9.98
C ILE A 189 -9.84 -0.11 -10.76
N GLN A 190 -10.93 0.22 -10.07
CA GLN A 190 -12.23 0.37 -10.69
C GLN A 190 -12.23 1.45 -11.78
N HIS A 191 -12.90 1.17 -12.90
CA HIS A 191 -13.11 2.09 -14.04
C HIS A 191 -11.86 2.50 -14.82
N THR A 192 -10.71 1.88 -14.60
CA THR A 192 -9.50 2.14 -15.37
C THR A 192 -8.97 0.88 -16.04
N ARG A 193 -8.13 1.05 -17.05
CA ARG A 193 -7.38 -0.08 -17.63
C ARG A 193 -6.31 -0.50 -16.62
N PRO A 194 -5.98 -1.80 -16.54
CA PRO A 194 -4.87 -2.25 -15.71
C PRO A 194 -3.58 -1.50 -16.05
N TYR A 195 -2.89 -1.05 -15.00
CA TYR A 195 -1.60 -0.40 -15.10
C TYR A 195 -0.48 -1.43 -14.92
N PHE A 196 0.57 -1.32 -15.72
CA PHE A 196 1.75 -2.18 -15.64
C PHE A 196 3.01 -1.33 -15.65
N GLU A 197 3.97 -1.74 -14.82
CA GLU A 197 5.29 -1.11 -14.67
C GLU A 197 6.37 -2.19 -14.72
N LEU A 198 7.45 -1.95 -15.47
CA LEU A 198 8.61 -2.84 -15.62
C LEU A 198 9.90 -2.05 -15.42
#